data_f58078d298da8eb9dd87c4556bb33357
#
_entry.id   f58078d298da8eb9dd87c4556bb33357
#
_cell.length_a   1.000
_cell.length_b   1.000
_cell.length_c   1.000
_cell.angle_alpha   90.00
_cell.angle_beta   90.00
_cell.angle_gamma   90.00
#
_symmetry.space_group_name_H-M   'P 1'
#
loop_
_entity.id
_entity.type
_entity.pdbx_description
1 polymer ?
#
loop_
_entity_poly.entity_id
_entity_poly.type
_entity_poly.pdbx_seq_one_letter_code
_entity_poly.pdbx_strand_id
1 'polypeptide(L)' 'MPENNTLDSILERVEHLLVRYEELKRTNDLLVSQVEMLTQERDSLKSRLQAARSRIDNLL' A
#
# COMPACT_ATOMS: atom_id res chain seq x y z
N MET A 1 -18.56 19.04 -35.64
CA MET A 1 -19.93 18.75 -35.19
C MET A 1 -19.96 18.66 -33.67
N PRO A 2 -20.94 19.24 -33.01
CA PRO A 2 -20.97 19.26 -31.55
C PRO A 2 -21.08 17.88 -30.92
N GLU A 3 -21.70 16.91 -31.58
CA GLU A 3 -21.83 15.55 -31.08
C GLU A 3 -20.49 14.83 -31.00
N ASN A 4 -19.61 14.97 -31.99
CA ASN A 4 -18.29 14.39 -31.99
C ASN A 4 -17.40 14.95 -30.87
N ASN A 5 -17.49 16.27 -30.62
CA ASN A 5 -16.75 16.90 -29.53
C ASN A 5 -17.21 16.39 -28.16
N THR A 6 -18.50 16.13 -28.00
CA THR A 6 -19.05 15.61 -26.76
C THR A 6 -18.57 14.16 -26.50
N LEU A 7 -18.60 13.33 -27.54
CA LEU A 7 -18.11 11.96 -27.47
C LEU A 7 -16.61 11.90 -27.18
N ASP A 8 -15.82 12.73 -27.85
CA ASP A 8 -14.39 12.81 -27.63
C ASP A 8 -14.08 13.27 -26.21
N SER A 9 -14.85 14.22 -25.70
CA SER A 9 -14.70 14.68 -24.32
C SER A 9 -14.99 13.57 -23.31
N ILE A 10 -16.03 12.79 -23.55
CA ILE A 10 -16.38 11.65 -22.70
C ILE A 10 -15.27 10.59 -22.73
N LEU A 11 -14.75 10.29 -23.94
CA LEU A 11 -13.66 9.33 -24.10
C LEU A 11 -12.40 9.78 -23.35
N GLU A 12 -12.04 11.04 -23.44
CA GLU A 12 -10.91 11.59 -22.70
C GLU A 12 -11.09 11.42 -21.19
N ARG A 13 -12.29 11.69 -20.68
CA ARG A 13 -12.58 11.53 -19.26
C ARG A 13 -12.48 10.08 -18.83
N VAL A 14 -12.98 9.16 -19.65
CA VAL A 14 -12.88 7.71 -19.37
C VAL A 14 -11.42 7.28 -19.35
N GLU A 15 -10.62 7.72 -20.31
CA GLU A 15 -9.19 7.43 -20.37
C GLU A 15 -8.47 7.96 -19.13
N HIS A 16 -8.77 9.19 -18.72
CA HIS A 16 -8.22 9.78 -17.51
C HIS A 16 -8.57 8.96 -16.27
N LEU A 17 -9.82 8.52 -16.16
CA LEU A 17 -10.26 7.70 -15.04
C LEU A 17 -9.55 6.36 -15.01
N LEU A 18 -9.34 5.74 -16.16
CA LEU A 18 -8.63 4.47 -16.26
C LEU A 18 -7.18 4.62 -15.81
N VAL A 19 -6.50 5.66 -16.27
CA VAL A 19 -5.11 5.94 -15.87
C VAL A 19 -5.03 6.15 -14.37
N ARG A 20 -5.93 6.97 -13.81
CA ARG A 20 -5.97 7.22 -12.36
C ARG A 20 -6.27 5.96 -11.57
N TYR A 21 -7.15 5.13 -12.06
CA TYR A 21 -7.47 3.86 -11.43
C TYR A 21 -6.25 2.95 -11.38
N GLU A 22 -5.53 2.84 -12.49
CA GLU A 22 -4.31 2.03 -12.55
C GLU A 22 -3.23 2.54 -11.60
N GLU A 23 -3.05 3.87 -11.54
CA GLU A 23 -2.10 4.48 -10.61
C GLU A 23 -2.47 4.21 -9.15
N LEU A 24 -3.74 4.38 -8.82
CA LEU A 24 -4.25 4.10 -7.47
C LEU A 24 -4.09 2.64 -7.11
N LYS A 25 -4.33 1.75 -8.05
CA LYS A 25 -4.15 0.32 -7.83
C LYS A 25 -2.71 -0.02 -7.53
N ARG A 26 -1.76 0.53 -8.29
CA ARG A 26 -0.33 0.33 -8.04
C ARG A 26 0.09 0.88 -6.69
N THR A 27 -0.37 2.08 -6.35
CA THR A 27 -0.09 2.69 -5.06
C THR A 27 -0.66 1.85 -3.93
N ASN A 28 -1.87 1.35 -4.09
CA ASN A 28 -2.50 0.51 -3.11
C ASN A 28 -1.75 -0.80 -2.90
N ASP A 29 -1.35 -1.46 -3.97
CA ASP A 29 -0.55 -2.68 -3.90
C ASP A 29 0.79 -2.44 -3.19
N LEU A 30 1.43 -1.31 -3.49
CA LEU A 30 2.67 -0.91 -2.83
C LEU A 30 2.46 -0.68 -1.32
N LEU A 31 1.40 0.02 -0.95
CA LEU A 31 1.07 0.27 0.45
C LEU A 31 0.77 -1.02 1.21
N VAL A 32 0.05 -1.94 0.62
CA VAL A 32 -0.21 -3.25 1.21
C VAL A 32 1.10 -3.98 1.46
N SER A 33 2.00 -3.98 0.48
CA SER A 33 3.32 -4.59 0.62
C SER A 33 4.13 -3.95 1.75
N GLN A 34 4.11 -2.63 1.85
CA GLN A 34 4.79 -1.90 2.91
C GLN A 34 4.23 -2.22 4.29
N VAL A 35 2.91 -2.31 4.40
CA VAL A 35 2.26 -2.70 5.66
C VAL A 35 2.67 -4.10 6.08
N GLU A 36 2.74 -5.04 5.14
CA GLU A 36 3.20 -6.41 5.42
C GLU A 36 4.64 -6.42 5.93
N MET A 37 5.53 -5.67 5.30
CA MET A 37 6.93 -5.56 5.73
C MET A 37 7.04 -4.96 7.13
N LEU A 38 6.30 -3.88 7.39
CA LEU A 38 6.31 -3.24 8.70
C LEU A 38 5.75 -4.15 9.78
N THR A 39 4.73 -4.93 9.47
CA THR A 39 4.16 -5.91 10.39
C THR A 39 5.19 -6.98 10.74
N GLN A 40 5.92 -7.48 9.76
CA GLN A 40 6.97 -8.47 9.98
C GLN A 40 8.12 -7.90 10.84
N GLU A 41 8.53 -6.66 10.56
CA GLU A 41 9.55 -5.99 11.37
C GLU A 41 9.09 -5.82 12.81
N ARG A 42 7.85 -5.38 13.01
CA ARG A 42 7.27 -5.24 14.34
C ARG A 42 7.29 -6.56 15.10
N ASP A 43 6.85 -7.63 14.44
CA ASP A 43 6.79 -8.96 15.08
C ASP A 43 8.19 -9.47 15.41
N SER A 44 9.16 -9.24 14.55
CA SER A 44 10.55 -9.58 14.79
C SER A 44 11.11 -8.82 15.99
N LEU A 45 10.87 -7.50 16.06
CA LEU A 45 11.32 -6.68 17.19
C LEU A 45 10.65 -7.11 18.50
N LYS A 46 9.38 -7.45 18.47
CA LYS A 46 8.68 -7.99 19.65
C LYS A 46 9.32 -9.27 20.15
N SER A 47 9.63 -10.19 19.24
CA SER A 47 10.28 -11.45 19.60
C SER A 47 11.64 -11.22 20.25
N ARG A 48 12.44 -10.31 19.69
CA ARG A 48 13.75 -9.95 20.24
C ARG A 48 13.62 -9.31 21.62
N LEU A 49 12.65 -8.44 21.79
CA LEU A 49 12.41 -7.80 23.07
C LEU A 49 12.00 -8.82 24.15
N GLN A 50 11.13 -9.75 23.80
CA GLN A 50 10.73 -10.83 24.71
C GLN A 50 11.90 -11.72 25.07
N ALA A 51 12.76 -12.07 24.12
CA ALA A 51 13.96 -12.87 24.37
C ALA A 51 14.92 -12.13 25.30
N ALA A 52 15.11 -10.83 25.08
CA ALA A 52 15.98 -10.02 25.94
C ALA A 52 15.43 -9.92 27.36
N ARG A 53 14.11 -9.74 27.51
CA ARG A 53 13.45 -9.70 28.82
C ARG A 53 13.62 -11.03 29.57
N SER A 54 13.42 -12.16 28.87
CA SER A 54 13.60 -13.48 29.47
C SER A 54 15.01 -13.70 29.97
N ARG A 55 16.01 -13.22 29.22
CA ARG A 55 17.42 -13.33 29.64
C ARG A 55 17.69 -12.50 30.89
N ILE A 56 17.15 -11.30 30.94
CA ILE A 56 17.29 -10.44 32.12
C ILE A 56 16.61 -11.07 33.33
N ASP A 57 15.40 -11.58 33.16
CA ASP A 57 14.65 -12.23 34.22
C ASP A 57 15.36 -13.46 34.75
N ASN A 58 16.01 -14.22 33.87
CA ASN A 58 16.77 -15.40 34.28
C ASN A 58 18.07 -15.06 35.03
N LEU A 59 18.61 -13.86 34.80
CA LEU A 59 19.82 -13.41 35.51
C LEU A 59 19.52 -12.84 36.89
N LEU A 60 18.30 -12.40 37.08
CA LEU A 60 17.85 -11.88 38.37
C LEU A 60 17.34 -12.98 39.27
#